data_2393c8bf8d98aa06849565c9b5fee70c
#
_entry.id   2393c8bf8d98aa06849565c9b5fee70c
#
_cell.length_a   1.000
_cell.length_b   1.000
_cell.length_c   1.000
_cell.angle_alpha   90.00
_cell.angle_beta   90.00
_cell.angle_gamma   90.00
#
_symmetry.space_group_name_H-M   'P 1'
#
loop_
_entity.id
_entity.type
_entity.pdbx_description
1 polymer ?
#
loop_
_entity_poly.entity_id
_entity_poly.type
_entity_poly.pdbx_seq_one_letter_code
_entity_poly.pdbx_strand_id
1 'polypeptide(L)'
;MDLLKALIVVSEKAANVARVCRKDEHLFDLLVQKKKTAEANPRFVEDFKTLADVLIQEMVKHDIGKQFEELAPNIRGEETNIFKNKLGEKICVEIKHNEEETSNLLEIVLNGDHIAARLLAGEVHKHLNIEDINTDVPHEPFDVKFNELGIWIDPIDCTGEYVHGGAGKCINNVHLNGLKCVTILIGVFNKNTGVPVMGVINRPFLDKEDSQFSQQCIWGVSIPNFKYKSTLKKPTRTNTICISSSEEKGIKEKLENHGFNLIQASGAGYKILTVILGLADAYILTKGTTFKWDTCAPHAILKSIGGDIVNYVDISKEKIESIHYFIEESTCNLNGIIVYQDDNILNEIVGILKL
;
A
#
# COMPACT_ATOMS: atom_id res chain seq x y z
N MET A 1 21.58 1.83 10.03
CA MET A 1 20.62 0.80 9.51
C MET A 1 20.41 1.14 8.06
N ASP A 2 20.34 0.16 7.19
CA ASP A 2 20.04 0.40 5.79
C ASP A 2 18.56 0.78 5.63
N LEU A 3 18.24 1.60 4.63
CA LEU A 3 16.91 2.15 4.44
C LEU A 3 15.86 1.04 4.32
N LEU A 4 16.14 -0.03 3.59
CA LEU A 4 15.18 -1.13 3.43
C LEU A 4 14.82 -1.78 4.77
N LYS A 5 15.80 -2.02 5.63
CA LYS A 5 15.56 -2.56 6.98
C LYS A 5 14.70 -1.62 7.83
N ALA A 6 14.98 -0.31 7.74
CA ALA A 6 14.16 0.68 8.42
C ALA A 6 12.71 0.69 7.92
N LEU A 7 12.50 0.57 6.59
CA LEU A 7 11.16 0.48 5.99
C LEU A 7 10.41 -0.78 6.43
N ILE A 8 11.09 -1.92 6.50
CA ILE A 8 10.50 -3.17 7.01
C ILE A 8 10.07 -3.00 8.47
N VAL A 9 10.95 -2.47 9.32
CA VAL A 9 10.65 -2.25 10.74
C VAL A 9 9.48 -1.30 10.93
N VAL A 10 9.47 -0.16 10.25
CA VAL A 10 8.39 0.81 10.40
C VAL A 10 7.07 0.29 9.82
N SER A 11 7.09 -0.56 8.80
CA SER A 11 5.88 -1.21 8.27
C SER A 11 5.25 -2.16 9.28
N GLU A 12 6.05 -2.87 10.09
CA GLU A 12 5.53 -3.74 11.16
C GLU A 12 5.02 -2.93 12.35
N LYS A 13 5.67 -1.82 12.71
CA LYS A 13 5.10 -0.87 13.67
C LYS A 13 3.73 -0.37 13.21
N ALA A 14 3.60 -0.01 11.93
CA ALA A 14 2.35 0.40 11.32
C ALA A 14 1.28 -0.70 11.41
N ALA A 15 1.64 -1.94 11.12
CA ALA A 15 0.75 -3.09 11.26
C ALA A 15 0.30 -3.32 12.73
N ASN A 16 1.18 -3.10 13.70
CA ASN A 16 0.83 -3.17 15.12
C ASN A 16 -0.19 -2.09 15.50
N VAL A 17 0.03 -0.84 15.09
CA VAL A 17 -0.93 0.25 15.30
C VAL A 17 -2.29 -0.10 14.68
N ALA A 18 -2.32 -0.58 13.42
CA ALA A 18 -3.57 -0.98 12.77
C ALA A 18 -4.30 -2.10 13.53
N ARG A 19 -3.58 -3.12 14.03
CA ARG A 19 -4.13 -4.22 14.83
C ARG A 19 -4.68 -3.74 16.18
N VAL A 20 -3.93 -2.89 16.89
CA VAL A 20 -4.36 -2.34 18.19
C VAL A 20 -5.61 -1.50 18.05
N CYS A 21 -5.65 -0.59 17.09
CA CYS A 21 -6.84 0.21 16.80
C CYS A 21 -8.06 -0.64 16.49
N ARG A 22 -7.90 -1.74 15.75
CA ARG A 22 -9.01 -2.60 15.34
C ARG A 22 -9.49 -3.55 16.44
N LYS A 23 -8.64 -3.89 17.41
CA LYS A 23 -8.94 -4.86 18.47
C LYS A 23 -9.92 -4.32 19.51
N ASP A 24 -9.92 -3.03 19.76
CA ASP A 24 -10.77 -2.35 20.73
C ASP A 24 -11.91 -1.63 20.02
N GLU A 25 -13.15 -2.14 20.12
CA GLU A 25 -14.31 -1.59 19.43
C GLU A 25 -14.61 -0.15 19.88
N HIS A 26 -14.44 0.15 21.17
CA HIS A 26 -14.69 1.50 21.70
C HIS A 26 -13.67 2.51 21.14
N LEU A 27 -12.40 2.13 21.15
CA LEU A 27 -11.34 2.92 20.53
C LEU A 27 -11.63 3.09 19.03
N PHE A 28 -12.00 2.02 18.34
CA PHE A 28 -12.25 2.05 16.91
C PHE A 28 -13.36 3.03 16.52
N ASP A 29 -14.46 3.06 17.26
CA ASP A 29 -15.58 3.99 17.05
C ASP A 29 -15.19 5.47 17.23
N LEU A 30 -14.14 5.74 18.01
CA LEU A 30 -13.58 7.09 18.16
C LEU A 30 -12.76 7.55 16.96
N LEU A 31 -12.24 6.60 16.17
CA LEU A 31 -11.19 6.82 15.19
C LEU A 31 -11.71 7.03 13.76
N VAL A 32 -12.96 6.62 13.45
CA VAL A 32 -13.46 6.59 12.06
C VAL A 32 -14.10 7.92 11.65
N GLN A 33 -13.70 8.45 10.50
CA GLN A 33 -14.30 9.63 9.87
C GLN A 33 -14.61 9.37 8.39
N LYS A 34 -15.74 9.92 7.91
CA LYS A 34 -16.04 9.95 6.49
C LYS A 34 -15.32 11.12 5.83
N LYS A 35 -14.57 10.87 4.77
CA LYS A 35 -13.89 11.91 3.98
C LYS A 35 -14.93 12.86 3.36
N LYS A 36 -14.60 14.14 3.28
CA LYS A 36 -15.43 15.12 2.57
C LYS A 36 -15.25 14.95 1.06
N THR A 37 -16.24 15.40 0.28
CA THR A 37 -16.25 15.30 -1.20
C THR A 37 -14.96 15.79 -1.88
N ALA A 38 -14.30 16.81 -1.31
CA ALA A 38 -13.05 17.35 -1.87
C ALA A 38 -11.82 16.45 -1.63
N GLU A 39 -11.88 15.55 -0.63
CA GLU A 39 -10.79 14.64 -0.23
C GLU A 39 -11.10 13.19 -0.59
N ALA A 40 -12.38 12.88 -0.87
CA ALA A 40 -12.85 11.54 -1.13
C ALA A 40 -12.50 11.07 -2.55
N ASN A 41 -12.15 9.79 -2.67
CA ASN A 41 -12.02 9.14 -3.96
C ASN A 41 -13.42 8.98 -4.59
N PRO A 42 -13.68 9.57 -5.78
CA PRO A 42 -15.02 9.57 -6.41
C PRO A 42 -15.54 8.17 -6.77
N ARG A 43 -14.69 7.15 -6.67
CA ARG A 43 -15.06 5.74 -6.89
C ARG A 43 -15.94 5.18 -5.78
N PHE A 44 -15.78 5.67 -4.55
CA PHE A 44 -16.47 5.13 -3.39
C PHE A 44 -17.75 5.93 -3.09
N VAL A 45 -18.83 5.22 -2.75
CA VAL A 45 -20.07 5.85 -2.24
C VAL A 45 -19.77 6.52 -0.90
N GLU A 46 -18.93 5.88 -0.09
CA GLU A 46 -18.40 6.40 1.17
C GLU A 46 -16.90 6.13 1.21
N ASP A 47 -16.12 7.17 1.43
CA ASP A 47 -14.68 7.08 1.64
C ASP A 47 -14.36 7.48 3.08
N PHE A 48 -13.52 6.70 3.73
CA PHE A 48 -13.22 6.82 5.15
C PHE A 48 -11.77 7.19 5.38
N LYS A 49 -11.54 7.89 6.48
CA LYS A 49 -10.25 8.17 7.07
C LYS A 49 -10.32 7.79 8.53
N THR A 50 -9.33 7.09 9.03
CA THR A 50 -9.25 6.80 10.46
C THR A 50 -8.08 7.54 11.11
N LEU A 51 -8.13 7.71 12.44
CA LEU A 51 -6.95 8.21 13.15
C LEU A 51 -5.77 7.24 13.00
N ALA A 52 -6.03 5.93 12.80
CA ALA A 52 -4.99 4.96 12.52
C ALA A 52 -4.21 5.30 11.24
N ASP A 53 -4.90 5.66 10.14
CA ASP A 53 -4.25 6.09 8.88
C ASP A 53 -3.31 7.27 9.13
N VAL A 54 -3.83 8.31 9.82
CA VAL A 54 -3.03 9.52 10.10
C VAL A 54 -1.85 9.22 11.00
N LEU A 55 -2.08 8.47 12.07
CA LEU A 55 -1.06 8.15 13.07
C LEU A 55 0.05 7.28 12.46
N ILE A 56 -0.31 6.28 11.66
CA ILE A 56 0.64 5.43 10.93
C ILE A 56 1.47 6.28 9.97
N GLN A 57 0.83 7.12 9.17
CA GLN A 57 1.56 7.97 8.22
C GLN A 57 2.55 8.90 8.92
N GLU A 58 2.13 9.57 9.98
CA GLU A 58 3.00 10.50 10.72
C GLU A 58 4.11 9.76 11.48
N MET A 59 3.85 8.53 11.96
CA MET A 59 4.88 7.67 12.55
C MET A 59 5.93 7.26 11.51
N VAL A 60 5.54 6.85 10.31
CA VAL A 60 6.48 6.51 9.23
C VAL A 60 7.32 7.73 8.85
N LYS A 61 6.70 8.91 8.70
CA LYS A 61 7.43 10.17 8.42
C LYS A 61 8.43 10.50 9.52
N HIS A 62 8.02 10.37 10.79
CA HIS A 62 8.87 10.65 11.95
C HIS A 62 10.06 9.69 12.00
N ASP A 63 9.81 8.37 11.96
CA ASP A 63 10.86 7.37 12.18
C ASP A 63 11.86 7.32 11.01
N ILE A 64 11.38 7.39 9.77
CA ILE A 64 12.25 7.44 8.58
C ILE A 64 12.95 8.79 8.47
N GLY A 65 12.22 9.89 8.66
CA GLY A 65 12.80 11.24 8.58
C GLY A 65 13.87 11.49 9.63
N LYS A 66 13.73 10.93 10.83
CA LYS A 66 14.73 11.02 11.90
C LYS A 66 16.01 10.22 11.60
N GLN A 67 15.88 9.06 10.93
CA GLN A 67 17.03 8.22 10.57
C GLN A 67 17.71 8.67 9.27
N PHE A 68 16.96 9.27 8.37
CA PHE A 68 17.40 9.67 7.02
C PHE A 68 16.93 11.10 6.75
N GLU A 69 17.59 12.08 7.34
CA GLU A 69 17.19 13.50 7.32
C GLU A 69 17.01 14.03 5.88
N GLU A 70 17.83 13.56 4.93
CA GLU A 70 17.73 13.96 3.51
C GLU A 70 16.42 13.49 2.84
N LEU A 71 15.77 12.44 3.37
CA LEU A 71 14.49 11.93 2.87
C LEU A 71 13.29 12.70 3.43
N ALA A 72 13.39 13.24 4.63
CA ALA A 72 12.27 13.83 5.36
C ALA A 72 11.42 14.82 4.52
N PRO A 73 12.03 15.76 3.74
CA PRO A 73 11.24 16.68 2.90
C PRO A 73 10.49 16.04 1.75
N ASN A 74 10.81 14.78 1.40
CA ASN A 74 10.31 14.07 0.22
C ASN A 74 9.43 12.88 0.59
N ILE A 75 8.98 12.77 1.84
CA ILE A 75 8.04 11.74 2.28
C ILE A 75 6.61 12.29 2.12
N ARG A 76 5.80 11.59 1.35
CA ARG A 76 4.40 11.93 1.05
C ARG A 76 3.51 10.73 1.34
N GLY A 77 2.25 10.98 1.58
CA GLY A 77 1.27 9.92 1.76
C GLY A 77 -0.12 10.35 1.35
N GLU A 78 -1.07 9.46 1.50
CA GLU A 78 -2.47 9.68 1.18
C GLU A 78 -3.09 10.75 2.08
N GLU A 79 -2.75 10.73 3.37
CA GLU A 79 -3.49 11.48 4.37
C GLU A 79 -2.87 12.85 4.69
N THR A 80 -3.75 13.81 4.99
CA THR A 80 -3.34 15.02 5.68
C THR A 80 -3.19 14.71 7.18
N ASN A 81 -2.28 15.39 7.86
CA ASN A 81 -2.10 15.19 9.30
C ASN A 81 -3.15 15.92 10.16
N ILE A 82 -4.21 16.45 9.56
CA ILE A 82 -5.32 17.08 10.28
C ILE A 82 -6.39 16.04 10.56
N PHE A 83 -6.69 15.85 11.84
CA PHE A 83 -7.79 15.02 12.30
C PHE A 83 -8.85 15.86 13.01
N LYS A 84 -10.11 15.49 12.84
CA LYS A 84 -11.23 16.18 13.48
C LYS A 84 -11.77 15.30 14.60
N ASN A 85 -11.66 15.72 15.85
CA ASN A 85 -12.21 14.97 16.97
C ASN A 85 -13.75 14.99 17.01
N LYS A 86 -14.37 14.20 17.91
CA LYS A 86 -15.85 14.16 18.04
C LYS A 86 -16.45 15.50 18.49
N LEU A 87 -15.67 16.38 19.11
CA LEU A 87 -16.10 17.74 19.48
C LEU A 87 -16.09 18.70 18.28
N GLY A 88 -15.57 18.26 17.15
CA GLY A 88 -15.49 19.04 15.93
C GLY A 88 -14.21 19.86 15.78
N GLU A 89 -13.26 19.73 16.70
CA GLU A 89 -11.99 20.44 16.69
C GLU A 89 -11.03 19.79 15.69
N LYS A 90 -10.32 20.63 14.93
CA LYS A 90 -9.27 20.19 14.01
C LYS A 90 -7.94 20.20 14.74
N ILE A 91 -7.31 19.05 14.84
CA ILE A 91 -6.05 18.86 15.54
C ILE A 91 -5.00 18.37 14.54
N CYS A 92 -3.82 18.96 14.58
CA CYS A 92 -2.67 18.51 13.85
C CYS A 92 -2.05 17.31 14.60
N VAL A 93 -2.12 16.13 14.01
CA VAL A 93 -1.55 14.91 14.57
C VAL A 93 -0.09 14.84 14.14
N GLU A 94 0.80 14.67 15.09
CA GLU A 94 2.24 14.51 14.87
C GLU A 94 2.85 13.64 15.96
N ILE A 95 3.92 12.93 15.63
CA ILE A 95 4.66 12.17 16.65
C ILE A 95 5.65 13.11 17.33
N LYS A 96 5.54 13.20 18.64
CA LYS A 96 6.40 14.05 19.48
C LYS A 96 7.71 13.35 19.82
N HIS A 97 8.60 14.03 20.55
CA HIS A 97 9.93 13.51 20.88
C HIS A 97 9.91 12.27 21.76
N ASN A 98 8.87 12.08 22.55
CA ASN A 98 8.71 10.95 23.46
C ASN A 98 7.25 10.51 23.55
N GLU A 99 7.06 9.35 24.19
CA GLU A 99 5.74 8.71 24.37
C GLU A 99 4.77 9.58 25.16
N GLU A 100 5.25 10.25 26.24
CA GLU A 100 4.40 11.08 27.11
C GLU A 100 3.83 12.27 26.32
N GLU A 101 4.65 13.01 25.59
CA GLU A 101 4.22 14.14 24.77
C GLU A 101 3.27 13.71 23.66
N THR A 102 3.51 12.56 23.05
CA THR A 102 2.61 11.98 22.04
C THR A 102 1.27 11.57 22.67
N SER A 103 1.31 10.95 23.85
CA SER A 103 0.11 10.59 24.60
C SER A 103 -0.74 11.81 24.95
N ASN A 104 -0.12 12.90 25.42
CA ASN A 104 -0.84 14.14 25.75
C ASN A 104 -1.53 14.75 24.52
N LEU A 105 -0.90 14.72 23.34
CA LEU A 105 -1.53 15.15 22.10
C LEU A 105 -2.70 14.25 21.72
N LEU A 106 -2.51 12.93 21.78
CA LEU A 106 -3.54 11.96 21.44
C LEU A 106 -4.73 12.00 22.41
N GLU A 107 -4.53 12.33 23.67
CA GLU A 107 -5.62 12.53 24.63
C GLU A 107 -6.58 13.65 24.17
N ILE A 108 -6.04 14.74 23.63
CA ILE A 108 -6.86 15.83 23.06
C ILE A 108 -7.63 15.31 21.82
N VAL A 109 -6.96 14.55 20.94
CA VAL A 109 -7.57 13.96 19.74
C VAL A 109 -8.70 13.00 20.10
N LEU A 110 -8.53 12.23 21.19
CA LEU A 110 -9.46 11.22 21.69
C LEU A 110 -10.46 11.74 22.73
N ASN A 111 -10.64 13.06 22.82
CA ASN A 111 -11.60 13.74 23.70
C ASN A 111 -11.42 13.38 25.20
N GLY A 112 -10.18 13.25 25.65
CA GLY A 112 -9.82 12.97 27.03
C GLY A 112 -9.67 11.47 27.37
N ASP A 113 -9.72 10.57 26.39
CA ASP A 113 -9.44 9.16 26.61
C ASP A 113 -7.93 8.91 26.78
N HIS A 114 -7.45 9.10 28.02
CA HIS A 114 -6.03 8.93 28.35
C HIS A 114 -5.54 7.49 28.26
N ILE A 115 -6.43 6.46 28.39
CA ILE A 115 -6.04 5.06 28.29
C ILE A 115 -5.74 4.73 26.83
N ALA A 116 -6.65 5.08 25.92
CA ALA A 116 -6.46 4.90 24.50
C ALA A 116 -5.27 5.72 23.97
N ALA A 117 -5.12 6.98 24.42
CA ALA A 117 -4.01 7.84 24.05
C ALA A 117 -2.64 7.22 24.43
N ARG A 118 -2.54 6.71 25.65
CA ARG A 118 -1.32 6.05 26.15
C ARG A 118 -1.01 4.76 25.42
N LEU A 119 -2.04 3.95 25.12
CA LEU A 119 -1.89 2.71 24.35
C LEU A 119 -1.32 2.99 22.94
N LEU A 120 -1.90 3.96 22.24
CA LEU A 120 -1.44 4.33 20.88
C LEU A 120 -0.05 4.97 20.90
N ALA A 121 0.22 5.87 21.86
CA ALA A 121 1.54 6.47 22.02
C ALA A 121 2.61 5.40 22.28
N GLY A 122 2.32 4.42 23.14
CA GLY A 122 3.21 3.29 23.40
C GLY A 122 3.51 2.49 22.13
N GLU A 123 2.51 2.18 21.28
CA GLU A 123 2.76 1.44 20.04
C GLU A 123 3.58 2.25 19.02
N VAL A 124 3.36 3.56 18.87
CA VAL A 124 4.14 4.37 17.92
C VAL A 124 5.58 4.65 18.38
N HIS A 125 5.86 4.62 19.68
CA HIS A 125 7.21 4.78 20.23
C HIS A 125 7.92 3.45 20.49
N LYS A 126 7.25 2.32 20.28
CA LYS A 126 7.80 1.00 20.51
C LYS A 126 9.01 0.72 19.62
N HIS A 127 10.06 0.21 20.21
CA HIS A 127 11.22 -0.27 19.47
C HIS A 127 10.96 -1.72 19.01
N LEU A 128 11.17 -1.98 17.72
CA LEU A 128 11.12 -3.33 17.15
C LEU A 128 12.47 -3.68 16.56
N ASN A 129 12.89 -4.94 16.75
CA ASN A 129 14.06 -5.49 16.07
C ASN A 129 13.60 -6.17 14.77
N ILE A 130 14.42 -6.06 13.72
CA ILE A 130 14.10 -6.66 12.43
C ILE A 130 14.02 -8.19 12.51
N GLU A 131 14.77 -8.79 13.43
CA GLU A 131 14.80 -10.23 13.66
C GLU A 131 13.49 -10.78 14.23
N ASP A 132 12.65 -9.92 14.82
CA ASP A 132 11.35 -10.29 15.37
C ASP A 132 10.24 -10.26 14.30
N ILE A 133 10.55 -9.82 13.08
CA ILE A 133 9.59 -9.66 11.99
C ILE A 133 9.58 -10.90 11.11
N ASN A 134 8.38 -11.42 10.81
CA ASN A 134 8.22 -12.55 9.91
C ASN A 134 8.43 -12.16 8.44
N THR A 135 9.69 -11.99 8.06
CA THR A 135 10.14 -11.71 6.70
C THR A 135 11.58 -12.17 6.51
N ASP A 136 12.01 -12.31 5.28
CA ASP A 136 13.43 -12.46 4.97
C ASP A 136 14.15 -11.14 5.28
N VAL A 137 15.27 -11.23 5.96
CA VAL A 137 16.10 -10.06 6.24
C VAL A 137 17.07 -9.84 5.07
N PRO A 138 17.11 -8.63 4.47
CA PRO A 138 18.06 -8.34 3.42
C PRO A 138 19.50 -8.39 3.94
N HIS A 139 20.35 -9.16 3.26
CA HIS A 139 21.74 -9.39 3.68
C HIS A 139 22.75 -8.61 2.83
N GLU A 140 22.41 -8.33 1.57
CA GLU A 140 23.33 -7.65 0.65
C GLU A 140 23.23 -6.13 0.80
N PRO A 141 24.35 -5.44 1.02
CA PRO A 141 24.36 -3.98 0.99
C PRO A 141 24.20 -3.48 -0.45
N PHE A 142 23.48 -2.39 -0.60
CA PHE A 142 23.38 -1.65 -1.86
C PHE A 142 23.49 -0.17 -1.57
N ASP A 143 24.02 0.59 -2.52
CA ASP A 143 24.24 2.01 -2.37
C ASP A 143 23.14 2.81 -3.06
N VAL A 144 22.58 3.78 -2.33
CA VAL A 144 21.58 4.72 -2.84
C VAL A 144 21.85 6.11 -2.28
N LYS A 145 21.63 7.12 -3.10
CA LYS A 145 21.76 8.51 -2.67
C LYS A 145 20.42 9.00 -2.13
N PHE A 146 20.33 9.17 -0.82
CA PHE A 146 19.08 9.54 -0.15
C PHE A 146 18.49 10.85 -0.65
N ASN A 147 19.32 11.82 -1.00
CA ASN A 147 18.88 13.11 -1.56
C ASN A 147 18.21 13.01 -2.94
N GLU A 148 18.37 11.87 -3.64
CA GLU A 148 17.70 11.60 -4.92
C GLU A 148 16.39 10.81 -4.75
N LEU A 149 16.03 10.42 -3.52
CA LEU A 149 14.87 9.58 -3.25
C LEU A 149 13.66 10.37 -2.73
N GLY A 150 12.49 9.83 -2.99
CA GLY A 150 11.23 10.21 -2.37
C GLY A 150 10.45 8.97 -1.94
N ILE A 151 9.45 9.15 -1.07
CA ILE A 151 8.63 8.08 -0.51
C ILE A 151 7.16 8.40 -0.68
N TRP A 152 6.38 7.43 -1.16
CA TRP A 152 4.92 7.40 -1.12
C TRP A 152 4.45 6.38 -0.09
N ILE A 153 3.47 6.77 0.75
CA ILE A 153 2.90 5.95 1.81
C ILE A 153 1.40 5.85 1.61
N ASP A 154 0.88 4.62 1.58
CA ASP A 154 -0.51 4.34 1.91
C ASP A 154 -0.53 3.67 3.28
N PRO A 155 -1.01 4.37 4.30
CA PRO A 155 -0.95 3.86 5.68
C PRO A 155 -1.88 2.66 5.90
N ILE A 156 -3.04 2.63 5.24
CA ILE A 156 -4.00 1.52 5.28
C ILE A 156 -4.73 1.44 3.95
N ASP A 157 -4.13 0.79 2.92
CA ASP A 157 -4.87 0.47 1.68
C ASP A 157 -6.08 -0.39 2.01
N CYS A 158 -7.20 -0.06 1.38
CA CYS A 158 -8.48 -0.69 1.61
C CYS A 158 -9.16 -0.31 2.95
N THR A 159 -9.12 0.99 3.31
CA THR A 159 -9.70 1.54 4.54
C THR A 159 -11.16 1.12 4.76
N GLY A 160 -11.96 0.98 3.69
CA GLY A 160 -13.33 0.49 3.78
C GLY A 160 -13.44 -0.91 4.41
N GLU A 161 -12.60 -1.86 3.98
CA GLU A 161 -12.56 -3.21 4.58
C GLU A 161 -11.95 -3.19 5.99
N TYR A 162 -10.99 -2.30 6.22
CA TYR A 162 -10.45 -2.07 7.56
C TYR A 162 -11.53 -1.57 8.52
N VAL A 163 -12.40 -0.66 8.08
CA VAL A 163 -13.51 -0.12 8.88
C VAL A 163 -14.60 -1.18 9.11
N HIS A 164 -15.02 -1.87 8.07
CA HIS A 164 -16.11 -2.86 8.20
C HIS A 164 -15.67 -4.11 8.96
N GLY A 165 -14.43 -4.56 8.78
CA GLY A 165 -13.91 -5.77 9.40
C GLY A 165 -14.50 -7.05 8.80
N GLY A 166 -14.03 -8.18 9.29
CA GLY A 166 -14.52 -9.48 8.87
C GLY A 166 -13.50 -10.31 8.08
N ALA A 167 -13.73 -11.62 8.03
CA ALA A 167 -12.83 -12.57 7.37
C ALA A 167 -12.89 -12.49 5.84
N GLY A 168 -14.01 -11.99 5.29
CA GLY A 168 -14.23 -11.90 3.86
C GLY A 168 -14.45 -13.24 3.16
N LYS A 169 -14.52 -13.20 1.82
CA LYS A 169 -14.62 -14.39 0.95
C LYS A 169 -13.29 -14.61 0.26
N CYS A 170 -12.97 -15.88 -0.01
CA CYS A 170 -11.75 -16.28 -0.71
C CYS A 170 -12.09 -17.21 -1.87
N ILE A 171 -11.54 -16.96 -3.07
CA ILE A 171 -11.64 -17.82 -4.25
C ILE A 171 -10.24 -18.00 -4.82
N ASN A 172 -9.81 -19.24 -5.04
CA ASN A 172 -8.50 -19.58 -5.60
C ASN A 172 -7.34 -18.88 -4.84
N ASN A 173 -7.40 -18.81 -3.51
CA ASN A 173 -6.47 -18.12 -2.64
C ASN A 173 -6.45 -16.57 -2.79
N VAL A 174 -7.35 -15.99 -3.56
CA VAL A 174 -7.56 -14.53 -3.63
C VAL A 174 -8.71 -14.15 -2.70
N HIS A 175 -8.42 -13.30 -1.72
CA HIS A 175 -9.47 -12.71 -0.87
C HIS A 175 -10.21 -11.64 -1.66
N LEU A 176 -11.54 -11.75 -1.70
CA LEU A 176 -12.37 -10.80 -2.46
C LEU A 176 -12.63 -9.52 -1.67
N ASN A 177 -12.70 -9.65 -0.35
CA ASN A 177 -12.99 -8.56 0.60
C ASN A 177 -12.51 -8.96 2.01
N GLY A 178 -12.74 -8.08 2.98
CA GLY A 178 -12.41 -8.28 4.39
C GLY A 178 -10.98 -7.89 4.75
N LEU A 179 -10.64 -8.08 6.02
CA LEU A 179 -9.38 -7.62 6.60
C LEU A 179 -8.13 -8.18 5.90
N LYS A 180 -8.22 -9.33 5.25
CA LYS A 180 -7.10 -9.94 4.51
C LYS A 180 -6.76 -9.20 3.22
N CYS A 181 -7.62 -8.27 2.76
CA CYS A 181 -7.32 -7.35 1.66
C CYS A 181 -6.61 -6.06 2.11
N VAL A 182 -6.53 -5.83 3.42
CA VAL A 182 -5.87 -4.62 3.96
C VAL A 182 -4.36 -4.78 3.86
N THR A 183 -3.70 -3.76 3.31
CA THR A 183 -2.25 -3.68 3.19
C THR A 183 -1.71 -2.32 3.64
N ILE A 184 -0.46 -2.29 4.07
CA ILE A 184 0.30 -1.07 4.34
C ILE A 184 1.38 -0.99 3.28
N LEU A 185 1.45 0.14 2.57
CA LEU A 185 2.31 0.30 1.40
C LEU A 185 3.31 1.43 1.63
N ILE A 186 4.61 1.12 1.52
CA ILE A 186 5.68 2.11 1.61
C ILE A 186 6.59 1.95 0.40
N GLY A 187 6.50 2.88 -0.55
CA GLY A 187 7.22 2.84 -1.81
C GLY A 187 8.25 3.95 -1.93
N VAL A 188 9.48 3.61 -2.29
CA VAL A 188 10.57 4.54 -2.55
C VAL A 188 10.79 4.67 -4.05
N PHE A 189 10.96 5.88 -4.53
CA PHE A 189 11.24 6.17 -5.94
C PHE A 189 12.40 7.16 -6.08
N ASN A 190 13.04 7.16 -7.25
CA ASN A 190 14.05 8.16 -7.60
C ASN A 190 13.35 9.43 -8.11
N LYS A 191 13.59 10.59 -7.47
CA LYS A 191 12.94 11.86 -7.80
C LYS A 191 13.29 12.39 -9.19
N ASN A 192 14.49 12.07 -9.67
CA ASN A 192 14.98 12.60 -10.95
C ASN A 192 14.38 11.84 -12.14
N THR A 193 14.01 10.57 -11.94
CA THR A 193 13.51 9.69 -13.01
C THR A 193 12.06 9.27 -12.83
N GLY A 194 11.47 9.46 -11.64
CA GLY A 194 10.15 8.96 -11.27
C GLY A 194 10.08 7.44 -11.12
N VAL A 195 11.18 6.71 -11.28
CA VAL A 195 11.21 5.24 -11.26
C VAL A 195 11.13 4.72 -9.82
N PRO A 196 10.26 3.73 -9.51
CA PRO A 196 10.22 3.11 -8.20
C PRO A 196 11.45 2.22 -8.01
N VAL A 197 12.08 2.29 -6.83
CA VAL A 197 13.36 1.62 -6.54
C VAL A 197 13.31 0.64 -5.37
N MET A 198 12.46 0.88 -4.38
CA MET A 198 12.22 -0.04 -3.26
C MET A 198 10.74 -0.04 -2.88
N GLY A 199 10.25 -1.16 -2.41
CA GLY A 199 8.88 -1.27 -1.93
C GLY A 199 8.76 -2.25 -0.77
N VAL A 200 7.88 -1.91 0.16
CA VAL A 200 7.49 -2.77 1.28
C VAL A 200 5.97 -2.82 1.33
N ILE A 201 5.42 -4.02 1.37
CA ILE A 201 4.00 -4.31 1.60
C ILE A 201 3.90 -5.09 2.89
N ASN A 202 3.18 -4.57 3.88
CA ASN A 202 2.85 -5.32 5.09
C ASN A 202 1.37 -5.73 5.06
N ARG A 203 1.07 -6.93 5.54
CA ARG A 203 -0.26 -7.55 5.62
C ARG A 203 -0.67 -7.69 7.09
N PRO A 204 -1.25 -6.66 7.72
CA PRO A 204 -1.48 -6.61 9.16
C PRO A 204 -2.37 -7.74 9.69
N PHE A 205 -3.29 -8.25 8.86
CA PHE A 205 -4.32 -9.21 9.25
C PHE A 205 -4.16 -10.59 8.59
N LEU A 206 -2.94 -10.94 8.17
CA LEU A 206 -2.64 -12.29 7.69
C LEU A 206 -2.63 -13.26 8.87
N ASP A 207 -3.36 -14.39 8.76
CA ASP A 207 -3.33 -15.43 9.76
C ASP A 207 -2.00 -16.18 9.74
N LYS A 208 -1.45 -16.47 10.93
CA LYS A 208 -0.18 -17.23 11.05
C LYS A 208 -0.29 -18.67 10.50
N GLU A 209 -1.52 -19.19 10.35
CA GLU A 209 -1.83 -20.53 9.85
C GLU A 209 -1.95 -20.61 8.32
N ASP A 210 -2.01 -19.48 7.61
CA ASP A 210 -2.01 -19.43 6.15
C ASP A 210 -0.62 -19.79 5.58
N SER A 211 -0.26 -21.07 5.72
CA SER A 211 1.06 -21.65 5.48
C SER A 211 1.60 -21.53 4.05
N GLN A 212 0.76 -21.21 3.07
CA GLN A 212 1.20 -21.03 1.69
C GLN A 212 1.82 -19.65 1.40
N PHE A 213 1.46 -18.62 2.18
CA PHE A 213 1.89 -17.23 2.00
C PHE A 213 2.28 -16.62 3.34
N SER A 214 3.14 -17.32 4.08
CA SER A 214 3.47 -17.07 5.48
C SER A 214 4.21 -15.76 5.76
N GLN A 215 4.70 -15.06 4.74
CA GLN A 215 5.38 -13.78 4.94
C GLN A 215 4.35 -12.66 5.10
N GLN A 216 4.37 -12.05 6.27
CA GLN A 216 3.54 -10.89 6.57
C GLN A 216 4.06 -9.64 5.86
N CYS A 217 5.37 -9.48 5.78
CA CYS A 217 6.04 -8.38 5.12
C CYS A 217 6.73 -8.87 3.84
N ILE A 218 6.37 -8.27 2.71
CA ILE A 218 6.93 -8.55 1.39
C ILE A 218 7.66 -7.29 0.93
N TRP A 219 8.88 -7.45 0.40
CA TRP A 219 9.68 -6.33 -0.05
C TRP A 219 10.46 -6.64 -1.33
N GLY A 220 10.86 -5.58 -2.03
CA GLY A 220 11.71 -5.68 -3.21
C GLY A 220 12.51 -4.41 -3.46
N VAL A 221 13.68 -4.59 -4.05
CA VAL A 221 14.58 -3.52 -4.51
C VAL A 221 14.85 -3.71 -5.99
N SER A 222 14.75 -2.65 -6.77
CA SER A 222 15.08 -2.63 -8.19
C SER A 222 15.79 -1.33 -8.54
N ILE A 223 17.10 -1.36 -8.49
CA ILE A 223 17.99 -0.28 -8.90
C ILE A 223 18.87 -0.74 -10.08
N PRO A 224 19.52 0.16 -10.82
CA PRO A 224 20.37 -0.24 -11.93
C PRO A 224 21.39 -1.33 -11.52
N ASN A 225 21.41 -2.42 -12.26
CA ASN A 225 22.30 -3.58 -12.07
C ASN A 225 22.10 -4.35 -10.75
N PHE A 226 21.07 -4.03 -9.94
CA PHE A 226 20.82 -4.73 -8.69
C PHE A 226 19.31 -4.95 -8.50
N LYS A 227 18.91 -6.21 -8.38
CA LYS A 227 17.54 -6.60 -8.04
C LYS A 227 17.58 -7.58 -6.87
N TYR A 228 16.82 -7.26 -5.82
CA TYR A 228 16.75 -8.08 -4.62
C TYR A 228 15.34 -8.06 -4.04
N LYS A 229 14.90 -9.16 -3.46
CA LYS A 229 13.54 -9.31 -2.97
C LYS A 229 13.42 -10.35 -1.86
N SER A 230 12.34 -10.27 -1.07
CA SER A 230 11.93 -11.35 -0.19
C SER A 230 11.63 -12.63 -0.98
N THR A 231 11.65 -13.77 -0.33
CA THR A 231 11.35 -15.06 -0.97
C THR A 231 9.93 -15.08 -1.51
N LEU A 232 9.79 -15.20 -2.81
CA LEU A 232 8.50 -15.32 -3.50
C LEU A 232 8.50 -16.63 -4.31
N LYS A 233 7.35 -17.30 -4.35
CA LYS A 233 7.16 -18.47 -5.22
C LYS A 233 7.26 -18.02 -6.68
N LYS A 234 7.86 -18.88 -7.53
CA LYS A 234 7.85 -18.65 -8.96
C LYS A 234 6.39 -18.68 -9.44
N PRO A 235 5.93 -17.65 -10.16
CA PRO A 235 4.55 -17.61 -10.64
C PRO A 235 4.31 -18.73 -11.66
N THR A 236 3.13 -19.29 -11.62
CA THR A 236 2.61 -20.19 -12.66
C THR A 236 1.38 -19.53 -13.25
N ARG A 237 1.17 -19.72 -14.57
CA ARG A 237 -0.01 -19.14 -15.22
C ARG A 237 -1.29 -19.65 -14.59
N THR A 238 -2.19 -18.72 -14.23
CA THR A 238 -3.46 -18.99 -13.56
C THR A 238 -4.66 -18.78 -14.48
N ASN A 239 -4.48 -18.11 -15.61
CA ASN A 239 -5.54 -17.56 -16.48
C ASN A 239 -6.53 -16.69 -15.68
N THR A 240 -6.04 -16.02 -14.65
CA THR A 240 -6.85 -15.17 -13.76
C THR A 240 -6.41 -13.72 -13.89
N ILE A 241 -7.38 -12.81 -14.06
CA ILE A 241 -7.14 -11.37 -14.06
C ILE A 241 -7.94 -10.74 -12.93
N CYS A 242 -7.27 -10.00 -12.06
CA CYS A 242 -7.93 -9.13 -11.10
C CYS A 242 -8.48 -7.88 -11.82
N ILE A 243 -9.69 -7.48 -11.46
CA ILE A 243 -10.34 -6.29 -11.99
C ILE A 243 -11.05 -5.49 -10.89
N SER A 244 -11.41 -4.26 -11.20
CA SER A 244 -12.33 -3.48 -10.37
C SER A 244 -13.78 -3.95 -10.54
N SER A 245 -14.59 -3.87 -9.49
CA SER A 245 -16.04 -4.08 -9.58
C SER A 245 -16.71 -3.10 -10.56
N SER A 246 -16.18 -1.86 -10.65
CA SER A 246 -16.65 -0.78 -11.51
C SER A 246 -16.12 -0.83 -12.95
N GLU A 247 -15.39 -1.91 -13.34
CA GLU A 247 -14.85 -2.04 -14.68
C GLU A 247 -15.96 -2.22 -15.74
N GLU A 248 -15.72 -1.73 -16.94
CA GLU A 248 -16.70 -1.73 -18.03
C GLU A 248 -17.04 -3.15 -18.47
N LYS A 249 -18.33 -3.35 -18.80
CA LYS A 249 -18.83 -4.65 -19.22
C LYS A 249 -18.12 -5.17 -20.47
N GLY A 250 -17.87 -4.29 -21.47
CA GLY A 250 -17.17 -4.65 -22.70
C GLY A 250 -15.75 -5.17 -22.48
N ILE A 251 -15.02 -4.59 -21.53
CA ILE A 251 -13.67 -5.06 -21.14
C ILE A 251 -13.75 -6.46 -20.52
N LYS A 252 -14.71 -6.66 -19.61
CA LYS A 252 -14.95 -7.96 -18.97
C LYS A 252 -15.24 -9.04 -19.99
N GLU A 253 -16.21 -8.79 -20.88
CA GLU A 253 -16.62 -9.73 -21.93
C GLU A 253 -15.47 -10.09 -22.88
N LYS A 254 -14.65 -9.12 -23.30
CA LYS A 254 -13.48 -9.39 -24.14
C LYS A 254 -12.50 -10.35 -23.46
N LEU A 255 -12.15 -10.11 -22.21
CA LEU A 255 -11.22 -10.95 -21.46
C LEU A 255 -11.79 -12.36 -21.21
N GLU A 256 -13.04 -12.48 -20.79
CA GLU A 256 -13.71 -13.77 -20.56
C GLU A 256 -13.85 -14.60 -21.84
N ASN A 257 -14.17 -13.97 -22.97
CA ASN A 257 -14.26 -14.65 -24.28
C ASN A 257 -12.91 -15.21 -24.78
N HIS A 258 -11.80 -14.69 -24.23
CA HIS A 258 -10.43 -15.20 -24.51
C HIS A 258 -9.90 -16.14 -23.41
N GLY A 259 -10.78 -16.62 -22.51
CA GLY A 259 -10.48 -17.68 -21.56
C GLY A 259 -9.88 -17.22 -20.24
N PHE A 260 -9.93 -15.92 -19.91
CA PHE A 260 -9.53 -15.44 -18.61
C PHE A 260 -10.66 -15.53 -17.57
N ASN A 261 -10.32 -15.97 -16.38
CA ASN A 261 -11.20 -15.90 -15.21
C ASN A 261 -11.05 -14.52 -14.55
N LEU A 262 -12.15 -13.80 -14.37
CA LEU A 262 -12.11 -12.48 -13.76
C LEU A 262 -12.43 -12.55 -12.28
N ILE A 263 -11.56 -11.99 -11.45
CA ILE A 263 -11.74 -11.89 -9.99
C ILE A 263 -11.83 -10.42 -9.59
N GLN A 264 -12.89 -10.09 -8.85
CA GLN A 264 -13.06 -8.76 -8.26
C GLN A 264 -12.63 -8.81 -6.79
N ALA A 265 -11.56 -8.10 -6.45
CA ALA A 265 -11.06 -7.98 -5.08
C ALA A 265 -11.04 -6.52 -4.61
N SER A 266 -11.13 -6.30 -3.30
CA SER A 266 -10.97 -5.00 -2.66
C SER A 266 -9.48 -4.63 -2.53
N GLY A 267 -9.18 -3.32 -2.39
CA GLY A 267 -7.82 -2.80 -2.26
C GLY A 267 -7.06 -2.73 -3.59
N ALA A 268 -6.43 -1.61 -3.88
CA ALA A 268 -5.60 -1.46 -5.06
C ALA A 268 -4.26 -2.16 -4.85
N GLY A 269 -3.60 -1.88 -3.73
CA GLY A 269 -2.36 -2.55 -3.34
C GLY A 269 -2.52 -4.05 -3.21
N TYR A 270 -3.64 -4.52 -2.64
CA TYR A 270 -3.91 -5.95 -2.55
C TYR A 270 -4.07 -6.64 -3.91
N LYS A 271 -4.78 -6.02 -4.88
CA LYS A 271 -4.88 -6.58 -6.25
C LYS A 271 -3.52 -6.67 -6.94
N ILE A 272 -2.67 -5.66 -6.77
CA ILE A 272 -1.30 -5.73 -7.29
C ILE A 272 -0.50 -6.82 -6.56
N LEU A 273 -0.69 -6.96 -5.25
CA LEU A 273 -0.07 -8.03 -4.46
C LEU A 273 -0.47 -9.42 -4.96
N THR A 274 -1.72 -9.64 -5.41
CA THR A 274 -2.12 -10.94 -5.99
C THR A 274 -1.30 -11.30 -7.23
N VAL A 275 -0.94 -10.31 -8.04
CA VAL A 275 -0.04 -10.48 -9.19
C VAL A 275 1.37 -10.81 -8.72
N ILE A 276 1.91 -10.07 -7.74
CA ILE A 276 3.24 -10.33 -7.15
C ILE A 276 3.35 -11.76 -6.60
N LEU A 277 2.30 -12.25 -5.97
CA LEU A 277 2.24 -13.60 -5.39
C LEU A 277 1.97 -14.72 -6.42
N GLY A 278 1.69 -14.37 -7.68
CA GLY A 278 1.33 -15.33 -8.74
C GLY A 278 -0.04 -15.97 -8.53
N LEU A 279 -0.95 -15.29 -7.83
CA LEU A 279 -2.36 -15.69 -7.65
C LEU A 279 -3.24 -15.21 -8.81
N ALA A 280 -2.81 -14.16 -9.49
CA ALA A 280 -3.38 -13.65 -10.73
C ALA A 280 -2.25 -13.34 -11.71
N ASP A 281 -2.53 -13.46 -13.02
CA ASP A 281 -1.58 -13.17 -14.07
C ASP A 281 -1.44 -11.67 -14.32
N ALA A 282 -2.55 -10.92 -14.09
CA ALA A 282 -2.57 -9.46 -14.23
C ALA A 282 -3.62 -8.80 -13.34
N TYR A 283 -3.48 -7.48 -13.17
CA TYR A 283 -4.55 -6.61 -12.69
C TYR A 283 -4.77 -5.49 -13.70
N ILE A 284 -6.04 -5.28 -14.10
CA ILE A 284 -6.43 -4.27 -15.08
C ILE A 284 -7.40 -3.30 -14.43
N LEU A 285 -7.12 -2.01 -14.61
CA LEU A 285 -7.99 -0.91 -14.22
C LEU A 285 -7.96 0.13 -15.33
N THR A 286 -9.08 0.31 -16.05
CA THR A 286 -9.15 1.26 -17.18
C THR A 286 -9.41 2.70 -16.73
N LYS A 287 -9.83 2.89 -15.49
CA LYS A 287 -10.20 4.19 -14.90
C LYS A 287 -9.08 4.75 -14.03
N GLY A 288 -8.92 6.07 -14.01
CA GLY A 288 -7.99 6.77 -13.14
C GLY A 288 -8.52 6.86 -11.71
N THR A 289 -8.53 5.76 -10.97
CA THR A 289 -9.03 5.69 -9.58
C THR A 289 -8.05 5.05 -8.61
N THR A 290 -6.78 4.94 -9.00
CA THR A 290 -5.65 4.61 -8.10
C THR A 290 -4.70 5.78 -8.02
N PHE A 291 -3.90 5.79 -6.99
CA PHE A 291 -2.98 6.90 -6.70
C PHE A 291 -1.53 6.39 -6.59
N LYS A 292 -0.58 7.32 -6.54
CA LYS A 292 0.86 7.00 -6.43
C LYS A 292 1.18 6.21 -5.16
N TRP A 293 0.48 6.46 -4.06
CA TRP A 293 0.65 5.72 -2.82
C TRP A 293 0.14 4.27 -2.90
N ASP A 294 -0.94 3.98 -3.68
CA ASP A 294 -1.43 2.62 -3.92
C ASP A 294 -0.43 1.76 -4.70
N THR A 295 0.36 2.39 -5.58
CA THR A 295 1.09 1.69 -6.63
C THR A 295 2.61 1.69 -6.47
N CYS A 296 3.21 2.68 -5.80
CA CYS A 296 4.66 2.84 -5.75
C CYS A 296 5.38 1.64 -5.10
N ALA A 297 4.90 1.20 -3.93
CA ALA A 297 5.50 0.08 -3.22
C ALA A 297 5.38 -1.23 -4.02
N PRO A 298 4.18 -1.66 -4.45
CA PRO A 298 4.05 -2.89 -5.22
C PRO A 298 4.75 -2.81 -6.58
N HIS A 299 4.84 -1.64 -7.21
CA HIS A 299 5.57 -1.49 -8.47
C HIS A 299 7.08 -1.75 -8.31
N ALA A 300 7.71 -1.23 -7.27
CA ALA A 300 9.12 -1.52 -6.99
C ALA A 300 9.36 -3.03 -6.79
N ILE A 301 8.45 -3.72 -6.10
CA ILE A 301 8.51 -5.17 -5.92
C ILE A 301 8.34 -5.89 -7.25
N LEU A 302 7.36 -5.51 -8.08
CA LEU A 302 7.17 -6.07 -9.43
C LEU A 302 8.43 -5.92 -10.27
N LYS A 303 9.04 -4.74 -10.31
CA LYS A 303 10.29 -4.52 -11.05
C LYS A 303 11.44 -5.40 -10.56
N SER A 304 11.48 -5.72 -9.27
CA SER A 304 12.50 -6.63 -8.71
C SER A 304 12.34 -8.07 -9.19
N ILE A 305 11.15 -8.47 -9.62
CA ILE A 305 10.82 -9.82 -10.14
C ILE A 305 10.66 -9.87 -11.65
N GLY A 306 10.83 -8.75 -12.35
CA GLY A 306 10.78 -8.69 -13.82
C GLY A 306 9.47 -8.18 -14.40
N GLY A 307 8.47 -7.88 -13.55
CA GLY A 307 7.19 -7.29 -13.95
C GLY A 307 7.19 -5.77 -14.02
N ASP A 308 6.02 -5.20 -14.32
CA ASP A 308 5.86 -3.73 -14.41
C ASP A 308 4.40 -3.31 -14.14
N ILE A 309 4.21 -1.99 -13.97
CA ILE A 309 2.91 -1.31 -14.01
C ILE A 309 2.96 -0.26 -15.11
N VAL A 310 2.08 -0.39 -16.08
CA VAL A 310 2.04 0.48 -17.26
C VAL A 310 0.71 1.22 -17.36
N ASN A 311 0.70 2.34 -18.10
CA ASN A 311 -0.53 3.08 -18.37
C ASN A 311 -1.46 2.27 -19.28
N TYR A 312 -2.71 2.12 -18.88
CA TYR A 312 -3.72 1.46 -19.71
C TYR A 312 -3.97 2.19 -21.04
N VAL A 313 -4.05 3.52 -21.04
CA VAL A 313 -4.30 4.29 -22.28
C VAL A 313 -3.19 4.13 -23.33
N ASP A 314 -2.02 3.67 -22.95
CA ASP A 314 -0.90 3.48 -23.87
C ASP A 314 -0.98 2.18 -24.67
N ILE A 315 -1.95 1.30 -24.40
CA ILE A 315 -2.13 0.04 -25.15
C ILE A 315 -2.28 0.27 -26.66
N SER A 316 -2.81 1.42 -27.09
CA SER A 316 -2.95 1.79 -28.50
C SER A 316 -1.69 2.38 -29.12
N LYS A 317 -0.68 2.74 -28.31
CA LYS A 317 0.57 3.33 -28.76
C LYS A 317 1.58 2.24 -29.21
N GLU A 318 2.59 2.65 -29.97
CA GLU A 318 3.71 1.76 -30.32
C GLU A 318 4.54 1.39 -29.10
N LYS A 319 4.66 2.30 -28.14
CA LYS A 319 5.38 2.10 -26.88
C LYS A 319 4.44 2.28 -25.70
N ILE A 320 4.35 1.23 -24.90
CA ILE A 320 3.63 1.25 -23.62
C ILE A 320 4.64 1.68 -22.54
N GLU A 321 4.30 2.72 -21.78
CA GLU A 321 5.21 3.29 -20.78
C GLU A 321 4.82 2.92 -19.36
N SER A 322 5.84 2.65 -18.52
CA SER A 322 5.67 2.47 -17.09
C SER A 322 5.13 3.74 -16.46
N ILE A 323 4.35 3.61 -15.39
CA ILE A 323 3.91 4.76 -14.59
C ILE A 323 5.09 5.34 -13.76
N HIS A 324 5.03 6.64 -13.47
CA HIS A 324 6.07 7.38 -12.76
C HIS A 324 5.54 8.04 -11.48
N TYR A 325 6.45 8.34 -10.54
CA TYR A 325 6.11 8.75 -9.18
C TYR A 325 6.59 10.14 -8.78
N PHE A 326 6.78 11.06 -9.74
CA PHE A 326 7.16 12.44 -9.47
C PHE A 326 6.19 13.13 -8.50
N ILE A 327 6.74 13.87 -7.51
CA ILE A 327 5.93 14.56 -6.47
C ILE A 327 5.14 15.72 -7.06
N GLU A 328 5.72 16.40 -8.04
CA GLU A 328 5.18 17.63 -8.66
C GLU A 328 4.01 17.37 -9.61
N GLU A 329 3.77 16.13 -9.97
CA GLU A 329 2.69 15.73 -10.86
C GLU A 329 1.43 15.30 -10.09
N SER A 330 0.32 15.11 -10.83
CA SER A 330 -0.90 14.52 -10.28
C SER A 330 -0.59 13.26 -9.47
N THR A 331 -1.17 13.16 -8.29
CA THR A 331 -1.05 11.96 -7.46
C THR A 331 -1.87 10.79 -8.02
N CYS A 332 -2.90 11.07 -8.82
CA CYS A 332 -3.78 10.06 -9.42
C CYS A 332 -3.16 9.45 -10.69
N ASN A 333 -3.27 8.14 -10.85
CA ASN A 333 -2.94 7.40 -12.06
C ASN A 333 -4.07 7.55 -13.10
N LEU A 334 -4.23 8.75 -13.65
CA LEU A 334 -5.36 9.17 -14.47
C LEU A 334 -5.60 8.27 -15.70
N ASN A 335 -4.54 7.66 -16.19
CA ASN A 335 -4.55 6.87 -17.43
C ASN A 335 -4.99 5.41 -17.22
N GLY A 336 -5.46 5.04 -16.03
CA GLY A 336 -5.65 3.64 -15.70
C GLY A 336 -4.31 2.88 -15.68
N ILE A 337 -4.34 1.62 -15.28
CA ILE A 337 -3.13 0.80 -15.16
C ILE A 337 -3.34 -0.62 -15.67
N ILE A 338 -2.27 -1.24 -16.16
CA ILE A 338 -2.12 -2.69 -16.33
C ILE A 338 -0.90 -3.14 -15.52
N VAL A 339 -1.12 -4.13 -14.68
CA VAL A 339 -0.10 -4.73 -13.80
C VAL A 339 0.17 -6.15 -14.26
N TYR A 340 1.42 -6.53 -14.40
CA TYR A 340 1.81 -7.87 -14.88
C TYR A 340 3.20 -8.28 -14.38
N GLN A 341 3.50 -9.58 -14.39
CA GLN A 341 4.85 -10.10 -14.13
C GLN A 341 5.58 -10.58 -15.40
N ASP A 342 4.83 -10.93 -16.46
CA ASP A 342 5.36 -11.53 -17.68
C ASP A 342 4.92 -10.71 -18.89
N ASP A 343 5.86 -10.26 -19.72
CA ASP A 343 5.59 -9.48 -20.92
C ASP A 343 4.69 -10.23 -21.92
N ASN A 344 4.69 -11.57 -21.93
CA ASN A 344 3.78 -12.35 -22.76
C ASN A 344 2.32 -12.13 -22.34
N ILE A 345 2.05 -12.02 -21.04
CA ILE A 345 0.71 -11.71 -20.52
C ILE A 345 0.30 -10.29 -20.93
N LEU A 346 1.21 -9.31 -20.82
CA LEU A 346 0.93 -7.96 -21.28
C LEU A 346 0.57 -7.95 -22.78
N ASN A 347 1.38 -8.60 -23.62
CA ASN A 347 1.16 -8.65 -25.07
C ASN A 347 -0.17 -9.32 -25.43
N GLU A 348 -0.54 -10.40 -24.74
CA GLU A 348 -1.83 -11.09 -24.91
C GLU A 348 -3.01 -10.17 -24.53
N ILE A 349 -2.96 -9.53 -23.36
CA ILE A 349 -3.98 -8.59 -22.90
C ILE A 349 -4.14 -7.41 -23.88
N VAL A 350 -3.03 -6.85 -24.33
CA VAL A 350 -3.03 -5.74 -25.30
C VAL A 350 -3.65 -6.19 -26.62
N GLY A 351 -3.33 -7.39 -27.10
CA GLY A 351 -3.94 -7.97 -28.30
C GLY A 351 -5.46 -8.09 -28.18
N ILE A 352 -5.96 -8.58 -27.05
CA ILE A 352 -7.39 -8.76 -26.77
C ILE A 352 -8.11 -7.41 -26.68
N LEU A 353 -7.54 -6.43 -26.00
CA LEU A 353 -8.18 -5.16 -25.72
C LEU A 353 -8.20 -4.21 -26.94
N LYS A 354 -7.28 -4.39 -27.89
CA LYS A 354 -7.26 -3.66 -29.17
C LYS A 354 -8.31 -4.14 -30.17
N LEU A 355 -8.83 -5.35 -30.03
CA LEU A 355 -9.94 -5.90 -30.82
C LEU A 355 -11.27 -5.24 -30.42
#